data_2fce9e9e36c4518a3152dff323a56d82
#
_entry.id   2fce9e9e36c4518a3152dff323a56d82
#
_cell.length_a   1.000
_cell.length_b   1.000
_cell.length_c   1.000
_cell.angle_alpha   90.00
_cell.angle_beta   90.00
_cell.angle_gamma   90.00
#
_symmetry.space_group_name_H-M   'P 1'
#
loop_
_entity.id
_entity.type
_entity.pdbx_description
1 polymer ?
#
loop_
_entity_poly.entity_id
_entity_poly.type
_entity_poly.pdbx_seq_one_letter_code
_entity_poly.pdbx_strand_id
1 'polypeptide(L)'
;MFKIVCGKSARLGVWLLAMVSLAFAQPPRRFRGGSPRMDSIQVADPKSDLDLASFSPDRFTFVRVVYDSQGGPGEAYYPGDGEWRPRWATDHPDGAKNLTWRLNQLTTIRANQGSLLLRLTDPQLQDFPFIFMSDPGWQVLSEAEQKALRQYLSNGGFLWVDDFWGEAEWKNLEDNMRQVAPSWTWFNITADHPIMSIVYPLSECPQIPALQLYRRGGETYDPPWIHKQPNGGIPDVSKVNFRGLHDERGRLVAVATHNTDIADGWEREGDDEEFFQRFSVKAYALAINILTYAMSN
;
A
#
# COMPACT_ATOMS: atom_id res chain seq x y z
N MET A 1 -28.51 35.40 78.30
CA MET A 1 -29.44 34.72 79.22
C MET A 1 -29.84 33.39 78.64
N PHE A 2 -29.68 32.32 79.39
CA PHE A 2 -29.97 30.90 79.15
C PHE A 2 -29.12 30.19 78.06
N LYS A 3 -28.14 29.44 78.42
CA LYS A 3 -27.95 28.14 79.11
C LYS A 3 -28.55 26.94 78.33
N ILE A 4 -27.63 26.13 77.88
CA ILE A 4 -27.45 24.65 78.24
C ILE A 4 -28.40 23.77 77.39
N VAL A 5 -28.01 22.62 76.88
CA VAL A 5 -27.41 21.42 77.49
C VAL A 5 -26.82 20.49 76.40
N CYS A 6 -25.79 19.84 76.84
CA CYS A 6 -25.08 18.70 76.29
C CYS A 6 -25.95 17.50 75.95
N GLY A 7 -25.67 16.83 74.84
CA GLY A 7 -26.17 15.52 74.56
C GLY A 7 -25.17 14.75 73.70
N LYS A 8 -24.31 13.98 74.35
CA LYS A 8 -23.45 12.99 73.72
C LYS A 8 -24.33 11.85 73.19
N SER A 9 -24.30 11.61 71.90
CA SER A 9 -24.67 10.29 71.36
C SER A 9 -23.57 9.81 70.47
N ALA A 10 -22.88 8.79 70.94
CA ALA A 10 -21.91 8.02 70.19
C ALA A 10 -22.62 7.31 69.04
N ARG A 11 -22.29 7.67 67.81
CA ARG A 11 -22.62 6.86 66.63
C ARG A 11 -21.41 6.08 66.24
N LEU A 12 -21.43 4.77 66.35
CA LEU A 12 -20.52 3.82 65.74
C LEU A 12 -20.49 4.07 64.25
N GLY A 13 -19.38 4.60 63.79
CA GLY A 13 -19.08 4.65 62.35
C GLY A 13 -18.61 3.26 61.91
N VAL A 14 -19.49 2.57 61.16
CA VAL A 14 -19.08 1.36 60.43
C VAL A 14 -18.22 1.83 59.30
N TRP A 15 -16.93 1.59 59.43
CA TRP A 15 -15.97 1.74 58.29
C TRP A 15 -16.20 0.59 57.31
N LEU A 16 -16.97 0.85 56.26
CA LEU A 16 -16.95 -0.01 55.06
C LEU A 16 -15.58 0.12 54.42
N LEU A 17 -14.72 -0.83 54.61
CA LEU A 17 -13.52 -1.04 53.83
C LEU A 17 -13.97 -1.44 52.41
N ALA A 18 -14.08 -0.47 51.51
CA ALA A 18 -14.14 -0.73 50.08
C ALA A 18 -12.79 -1.34 49.68
N MET A 19 -12.74 -2.66 49.57
CA MET A 19 -11.65 -3.32 48.85
C MET A 19 -11.76 -2.94 47.40
N VAL A 20 -11.00 -1.95 47.00
CA VAL A 20 -10.69 -1.69 45.61
C VAL A 20 -9.82 -2.85 45.13
N SER A 21 -10.47 -3.84 44.50
CA SER A 21 -9.76 -4.85 43.75
C SER A 21 -9.02 -4.16 42.65
N LEU A 22 -7.74 -3.87 42.86
CA LEU A 22 -6.81 -3.57 41.77
C LEU A 22 -6.73 -4.82 40.89
N ALA A 23 -7.58 -4.86 39.88
CA ALA A 23 -7.38 -5.74 38.76
C ALA A 23 -6.03 -5.35 38.14
N PHE A 24 -4.99 -6.04 38.51
CA PHE A 24 -3.73 -6.01 37.74
C PHE A 24 -4.10 -6.43 36.33
N ALA A 25 -4.20 -5.45 35.44
CA ALA A 25 -4.24 -5.70 34.01
C ALA A 25 -3.00 -6.55 33.70
N GLN A 26 -3.20 -7.82 33.42
CA GLN A 26 -2.12 -8.68 32.95
C GLN A 26 -1.57 -8.01 31.71
N PRO A 27 -0.23 -7.83 31.62
CA PRO A 27 0.36 -7.33 30.39
C PRO A 27 -0.09 -8.26 29.25
N PRO A 28 -0.38 -7.72 28.06
CA PRO A 28 -0.82 -8.54 26.95
C PRO A 28 0.17 -9.68 26.82
N ARG A 29 -0.35 -10.91 26.81
CA ARG A 29 0.48 -12.11 26.63
C ARG A 29 1.32 -11.86 25.40
N ARG A 30 2.64 -11.69 25.59
CA ARG A 30 3.58 -11.72 24.48
C ARG A 30 3.32 -13.04 23.78
N PHE A 31 2.82 -12.97 22.58
CA PHE A 31 2.83 -14.10 21.66
C PHE A 31 4.29 -14.53 21.55
N ARG A 32 4.67 -15.55 22.31
CA ARG A 32 5.88 -16.34 22.07
C ARG A 32 5.57 -17.34 20.95
N GLY A 33 5.07 -16.84 19.84
CA GLY A 33 5.14 -17.55 18.60
C GLY A 33 6.55 -17.28 18.08
N GLY A 34 7.44 -18.26 18.15
CA GLY A 34 8.59 -18.25 17.25
C GLY A 34 8.01 -18.08 15.84
N SER A 35 8.59 -17.20 15.05
CA SER A 35 8.20 -17.07 13.63
C SER A 35 8.12 -18.49 13.06
N PRO A 36 6.98 -18.89 12.46
CA PRO A 36 6.90 -20.22 11.84
C PRO A 36 8.12 -20.35 10.93
N ARG A 37 8.72 -21.55 10.90
CA ARG A 37 9.76 -21.79 9.88
C ARG A 37 9.09 -21.62 8.53
N MET A 38 9.65 -20.78 7.66
CA MET A 38 9.09 -20.48 6.33
C MET A 38 8.75 -21.74 5.54
N ASP A 39 9.51 -22.81 5.71
CA ASP A 39 9.30 -24.13 5.07
C ASP A 39 7.94 -24.79 5.41
N SER A 40 7.21 -24.26 6.38
CA SER A 40 5.88 -24.76 6.81
C SER A 40 4.73 -23.81 6.50
N ILE A 41 5.01 -22.62 5.94
CA ILE A 41 3.98 -21.63 5.59
C ILE A 41 3.46 -21.99 4.19
N GLN A 42 2.17 -22.29 4.10
CA GLN A 42 1.48 -22.37 2.83
C GLN A 42 1.09 -20.95 2.42
N VAL A 43 1.74 -20.44 1.37
CA VAL A 43 1.40 -19.15 0.76
C VAL A 43 0.32 -19.42 -0.29
N ALA A 44 -0.80 -18.71 -0.19
CA ALA A 44 -1.83 -18.76 -1.21
C ALA A 44 -1.24 -18.31 -2.56
N ASP A 45 -1.69 -18.94 -3.66
CA ASP A 45 -1.33 -18.55 -5.02
C ASP A 45 -2.52 -17.81 -5.67
N PRO A 46 -2.58 -16.48 -5.52
CA PRO A 46 -3.69 -15.69 -6.06
C PRO A 46 -3.75 -15.81 -7.58
N LYS A 47 -4.97 -15.82 -8.12
CA LYS A 47 -5.22 -15.91 -9.56
C LYS A 47 -5.70 -14.56 -10.09
N SER A 48 -5.54 -14.38 -11.39
CA SER A 48 -6.19 -13.26 -12.09
C SER A 48 -7.68 -13.24 -11.79
N ASP A 49 -8.17 -12.07 -11.41
CA ASP A 49 -9.59 -11.82 -11.13
C ASP A 49 -10.29 -11.06 -12.27
N LEU A 50 -9.63 -11.00 -13.43
CA LEU A 50 -10.17 -10.40 -14.64
C LEU A 50 -11.47 -11.09 -15.05
N ASP A 51 -12.52 -10.29 -15.23
CA ASP A 51 -13.80 -10.80 -15.74
C ASP A 51 -13.68 -11.13 -17.24
N LEU A 52 -13.35 -12.40 -17.51
CA LEU A 52 -13.19 -12.90 -18.87
C LEU A 52 -14.49 -12.91 -19.67
N ALA A 53 -15.66 -12.90 -19.01
CA ALA A 53 -16.95 -12.88 -19.70
C ALA A 53 -17.24 -11.52 -20.32
N SER A 54 -16.72 -10.46 -19.73
CA SER A 54 -16.86 -9.06 -20.22
C SER A 54 -15.56 -8.49 -20.82
N PHE A 55 -14.52 -9.31 -20.94
CA PHE A 55 -13.22 -8.87 -21.45
C PHE A 55 -13.31 -8.35 -22.89
N SER A 56 -12.66 -7.23 -23.14
CA SER A 56 -12.49 -6.66 -24.47
C SER A 56 -11.06 -6.11 -24.64
N PRO A 57 -10.35 -6.51 -25.71
CA PRO A 57 -8.94 -6.15 -25.90
C PRO A 57 -8.73 -4.65 -26.22
N ASP A 58 -9.78 -3.92 -26.56
CA ASP A 58 -9.77 -2.47 -26.82
C ASP A 58 -9.98 -1.63 -25.54
N ARG A 59 -10.12 -2.29 -24.38
CA ARG A 59 -10.29 -1.62 -23.08
C ARG A 59 -9.00 -1.63 -22.29
N PHE A 60 -8.85 -0.62 -21.45
CA PHE A 60 -7.78 -0.62 -20.45
C PHE A 60 -7.87 -1.88 -19.59
N THR A 61 -6.74 -2.55 -19.40
CA THR A 61 -6.61 -3.69 -18.50
C THR A 61 -5.60 -3.34 -17.39
N PHE A 62 -6.03 -3.46 -16.14
CA PHE A 62 -5.13 -3.32 -15.01
C PHE A 62 -4.26 -4.57 -14.91
N VAL A 63 -2.97 -4.43 -15.19
CA VAL A 63 -2.00 -5.53 -15.10
C VAL A 63 -1.21 -5.39 -13.81
N ARG A 64 -1.29 -6.40 -12.95
CA ARG A 64 -0.49 -6.50 -11.74
C ARG A 64 0.70 -7.41 -12.01
N VAL A 65 1.89 -6.94 -11.65
CA VAL A 65 3.13 -7.70 -11.82
C VAL A 65 3.29 -8.72 -10.70
N VAL A 66 3.48 -9.97 -11.08
CA VAL A 66 3.90 -11.07 -10.21
C VAL A 66 5.42 -11.09 -10.18
N TYR A 67 6.03 -10.96 -9.01
CA TYR A 67 7.48 -10.96 -8.82
C TYR A 67 7.89 -11.87 -7.66
N ASP A 68 9.15 -12.28 -7.64
CA ASP A 68 9.70 -13.02 -6.51
C ASP A 68 10.22 -12.03 -5.45
N SER A 69 10.02 -12.38 -4.18
CA SER A 69 10.45 -11.56 -3.04
C SER A 69 11.68 -12.16 -2.35
N GLN A 70 12.41 -11.36 -1.59
CA GLN A 70 13.46 -11.85 -0.70
C GLN A 70 12.85 -12.81 0.32
N GLY A 71 13.53 -13.93 0.56
CA GLY A 71 13.11 -14.95 1.52
C GLY A 71 12.97 -14.44 2.95
N GLY A 72 12.30 -15.20 3.80
CA GLY A 72 12.01 -14.85 5.18
C GLY A 72 10.79 -13.92 5.32
N PRO A 73 10.83 -12.93 6.23
CA PRO A 73 9.69 -12.01 6.43
C PRO A 73 9.33 -11.18 5.20
N GLY A 74 10.25 -11.07 4.22
CA GLY A 74 10.02 -10.36 2.96
C GLY A 74 9.28 -11.16 1.89
N GLU A 75 9.09 -12.47 2.08
CA GLU A 75 8.49 -13.33 1.05
C GLU A 75 6.97 -13.24 1.00
N ALA A 76 6.34 -13.05 2.14
CA ALA A 76 4.89 -13.00 2.24
C ALA A 76 4.42 -12.06 3.36
N TYR A 77 3.20 -11.57 3.24
CA TYR A 77 2.51 -10.84 4.29
C TYR A 77 1.31 -11.63 4.81
N TYR A 78 0.84 -11.28 6.01
CA TYR A 78 -0.28 -11.91 6.66
C TYR A 78 -1.40 -10.89 6.91
N PRO A 79 -2.50 -10.91 6.14
CA PRO A 79 -3.58 -9.94 6.28
C PRO A 79 -4.47 -10.17 7.52
N GLY A 80 -4.31 -11.29 8.22
CA GLY A 80 -5.07 -11.61 9.42
C GLY A 80 -6.26 -12.55 9.21
N ASP A 81 -6.46 -13.06 8.01
CA ASP A 81 -7.56 -13.95 7.62
C ASP A 81 -7.22 -15.46 7.71
N GLY A 82 -6.01 -15.80 8.15
CA GLY A 82 -5.55 -17.19 8.27
C GLY A 82 -4.61 -17.63 7.15
N GLU A 83 -4.43 -16.83 6.11
CA GLU A 83 -3.61 -17.17 4.95
C GLU A 83 -2.44 -16.20 4.79
N TRP A 84 -1.28 -16.72 4.38
CA TRP A 84 -0.15 -15.93 3.94
C TRP A 84 -0.23 -15.68 2.43
N ARG A 85 0.08 -14.46 2.01
CA ARG A 85 0.05 -14.07 0.60
C ARG A 85 1.41 -13.52 0.16
N PRO A 86 1.82 -13.75 -1.09
CA PRO A 86 3.04 -13.15 -1.60
C PRO A 86 2.93 -11.62 -1.61
N ARG A 87 4.04 -10.92 -1.45
CA ARG A 87 4.09 -9.44 -1.36
C ARG A 87 3.42 -8.74 -2.54
N TRP A 88 3.62 -9.22 -3.75
CA TRP A 88 2.99 -8.64 -4.93
C TRP A 88 1.44 -8.69 -4.91
N ALA A 89 0.86 -9.50 -4.04
CA ALA A 89 -0.59 -9.69 -3.94
C ALA A 89 -1.25 -8.78 -2.88
N THR A 90 -0.52 -7.83 -2.29
CA THR A 90 -1.10 -6.81 -1.41
C THR A 90 -2.23 -6.09 -2.16
N ASP A 91 -3.40 -5.88 -1.51
CA ASP A 91 -4.63 -5.27 -2.04
C ASP A 91 -5.31 -6.03 -3.18
N HIS A 92 -4.84 -7.21 -3.50
CA HIS A 92 -5.46 -8.07 -4.50
C HIS A 92 -6.55 -8.94 -3.85
N PRO A 93 -7.74 -9.07 -4.46
CA PRO A 93 -8.14 -8.51 -5.77
C PRO A 93 -8.89 -7.16 -5.68
N ASP A 94 -9.29 -6.71 -4.49
CA ASP A 94 -10.32 -5.68 -4.33
C ASP A 94 -9.84 -4.30 -4.79
N GLY A 95 -8.57 -3.96 -4.60
CA GLY A 95 -8.00 -2.70 -5.09
C GLY A 95 -8.20 -2.52 -6.60
N ALA A 96 -7.85 -3.52 -7.41
CA ALA A 96 -8.00 -3.44 -8.86
C ALA A 96 -9.48 -3.48 -9.29
N LYS A 97 -10.34 -4.27 -8.64
CA LYS A 97 -11.78 -4.31 -8.91
C LYS A 97 -12.42 -2.95 -8.71
N ASN A 98 -12.18 -2.33 -7.57
CA ASN A 98 -12.75 -1.04 -7.22
C ASN A 98 -12.21 0.06 -8.14
N LEU A 99 -10.90 0.08 -8.41
CA LEU A 99 -10.32 1.07 -9.33
C LEU A 99 -10.92 0.95 -10.74
N THR A 100 -10.96 -0.24 -11.33
CA THR A 100 -11.48 -0.43 -12.69
C THR A 100 -12.98 -0.13 -12.79
N TRP A 101 -13.73 -0.43 -11.73
CA TRP A 101 -15.15 -0.05 -11.63
C TRP A 101 -15.32 1.49 -11.61
N ARG A 102 -14.53 2.18 -10.78
CA ARG A 102 -14.56 3.66 -10.69
C ARG A 102 -14.08 4.34 -11.97
N LEU A 103 -13.07 3.81 -12.64
CA LEU A 103 -12.64 4.32 -13.96
C LEU A 103 -13.79 4.35 -14.95
N ASN A 104 -14.57 3.29 -15.05
CA ASN A 104 -15.74 3.19 -15.92
C ASN A 104 -16.86 4.19 -15.55
N GLN A 105 -16.90 4.69 -14.31
CA GLN A 105 -17.92 5.63 -13.85
C GLN A 105 -17.48 7.09 -13.90
N LEU A 106 -16.22 7.34 -13.56
CA LEU A 106 -15.73 8.71 -13.34
C LEU A 106 -15.01 9.29 -14.57
N THR A 107 -14.72 8.45 -15.56
CA THR A 107 -13.92 8.85 -16.74
C THR A 107 -14.51 8.30 -18.04
N THR A 108 -13.93 8.69 -19.16
CA THR A 108 -14.19 8.06 -20.47
C THR A 108 -13.30 6.84 -20.74
N ILE A 109 -12.37 6.51 -19.83
CA ILE A 109 -11.54 5.32 -19.91
C ILE A 109 -12.44 4.10 -19.70
N ARG A 110 -12.54 3.28 -20.74
CA ARG A 110 -13.24 1.99 -20.61
C ARG A 110 -12.25 0.95 -20.09
N ALA A 111 -12.51 0.40 -18.90
CA ALA A 111 -11.66 -0.59 -18.28
C ALA A 111 -12.33 -1.97 -18.26
N ASN A 112 -11.54 -3.01 -18.47
CA ASN A 112 -11.91 -4.38 -18.12
C ASN A 112 -11.98 -4.49 -16.58
N GLN A 113 -12.95 -5.24 -16.07
CA GLN A 113 -13.17 -5.34 -14.63
C GLN A 113 -12.15 -6.31 -14.00
N GLY A 114 -11.51 -5.90 -12.92
CA GLY A 114 -10.51 -6.66 -12.19
C GLY A 114 -9.09 -6.51 -12.74
N SER A 115 -8.22 -7.46 -12.44
CA SER A 115 -6.80 -7.43 -12.79
C SER A 115 -6.32 -8.70 -13.50
N LEU A 116 -5.37 -8.51 -14.42
CA LEU A 116 -4.58 -9.57 -15.03
C LEU A 116 -3.25 -9.70 -14.29
N LEU A 117 -2.90 -10.92 -13.88
CA LEU A 117 -1.63 -11.19 -13.22
C LEU A 117 -0.62 -11.70 -14.25
N LEU A 118 0.49 -10.99 -14.40
CA LEU A 118 1.57 -11.36 -15.33
C LEU A 118 2.93 -11.24 -14.66
N ARG A 119 3.84 -12.14 -15.03
CA ARG A 119 5.26 -11.95 -14.76
C ARG A 119 5.88 -11.00 -15.79
N LEU A 120 6.96 -10.34 -15.41
CA LEU A 120 7.69 -9.46 -16.34
C LEU A 120 8.19 -10.17 -17.60
N THR A 121 8.40 -11.49 -17.51
CA THR A 121 8.85 -12.33 -18.64
C THR A 121 7.71 -12.87 -19.51
N ASP A 122 6.46 -12.62 -19.16
CA ASP A 122 5.33 -13.06 -19.98
C ASP A 122 5.30 -12.30 -21.31
N PRO A 123 5.27 -13.03 -22.46
CA PRO A 123 5.32 -12.37 -23.77
C PRO A 123 4.18 -11.37 -24.00
N GLN A 124 2.99 -11.66 -23.47
CA GLN A 124 1.80 -10.81 -23.59
C GLN A 124 1.91 -9.50 -22.80
N LEU A 125 2.91 -9.33 -21.91
CA LEU A 125 3.10 -8.07 -21.17
C LEU A 125 3.23 -6.87 -22.09
N GLN A 126 3.84 -7.06 -23.27
CA GLN A 126 4.03 -6.00 -24.27
C GLN A 126 2.73 -5.48 -24.89
N ASP A 127 1.61 -6.20 -24.73
CA ASP A 127 0.30 -5.80 -25.27
C ASP A 127 -0.41 -4.76 -24.36
N PHE A 128 0.11 -4.52 -23.15
CA PHE A 128 -0.50 -3.65 -22.17
C PHE A 128 0.36 -2.39 -21.94
N PRO A 129 -0.21 -1.19 -22.02
CA PRO A 129 0.55 0.06 -21.88
C PRO A 129 0.93 0.38 -20.43
N PHE A 130 0.32 -0.28 -19.45
CA PHE A 130 0.44 0.03 -18.05
C PHE A 130 0.57 -1.24 -17.20
N ILE A 131 1.50 -1.23 -16.25
CA ILE A 131 1.67 -2.27 -15.23
C ILE A 131 1.79 -1.66 -13.84
N PHE A 132 1.28 -2.38 -12.85
CA PHE A 132 1.29 -2.00 -11.44
C PHE A 132 2.04 -3.02 -10.59
N MET A 133 2.83 -2.54 -9.64
CA MET A 133 3.58 -3.37 -8.72
C MET A 133 3.35 -2.87 -7.30
N SER A 134 2.70 -3.69 -6.46
CA SER A 134 2.49 -3.41 -5.04
C SER A 134 3.65 -3.96 -4.21
N ASP A 135 3.98 -3.33 -3.09
CA ASP A 135 4.98 -3.75 -2.10
C ASP A 135 6.38 -4.10 -2.69
N PRO A 136 6.91 -3.27 -3.63
CA PRO A 136 8.14 -3.59 -4.37
C PRO A 136 9.41 -3.52 -3.50
N GLY A 137 9.28 -3.10 -2.25
CA GLY A 137 10.41 -2.96 -1.32
C GLY A 137 11.15 -4.26 -1.03
N TRP A 138 10.53 -5.41 -1.32
CA TRP A 138 11.09 -6.75 -1.10
C TRP A 138 11.33 -7.53 -2.38
N GLN A 139 11.10 -6.92 -3.54
CA GLN A 139 11.23 -7.59 -4.83
C GLN A 139 12.66 -8.06 -5.10
N VAL A 140 12.76 -9.18 -5.83
CA VAL A 140 14.00 -9.69 -6.42
C VAL A 140 13.74 -9.93 -7.90
N LEU A 141 14.46 -9.22 -8.77
CA LEU A 141 14.33 -9.37 -10.21
C LEU A 141 15.52 -10.19 -10.76
N SER A 142 15.23 -11.29 -11.43
CA SER A 142 16.20 -12.04 -12.19
C SER A 142 16.73 -11.21 -13.38
N GLU A 143 17.87 -11.58 -13.95
CA GLU A 143 18.40 -10.91 -15.15
C GLU A 143 17.41 -10.93 -16.32
N ALA A 144 16.63 -12.01 -16.45
CA ALA A 144 15.60 -12.13 -17.49
C ALA A 144 14.47 -11.11 -17.27
N GLU A 145 14.02 -10.94 -16.03
CA GLU A 145 13.00 -9.97 -15.67
C GLU A 145 13.50 -8.52 -15.78
N GLN A 146 14.73 -8.24 -15.38
CA GLN A 146 15.37 -6.93 -15.56
C GLN A 146 15.42 -6.54 -17.05
N LYS A 147 15.84 -7.47 -17.91
CA LYS A 147 15.87 -7.25 -19.36
C LYS A 147 14.47 -7.05 -19.94
N ALA A 148 13.49 -7.85 -19.51
CA ALA A 148 12.10 -7.76 -19.96
C ALA A 148 11.47 -6.43 -19.54
N LEU A 149 11.68 -6.01 -18.30
CA LEU A 149 11.19 -4.72 -17.80
C LEU A 149 11.82 -3.54 -18.55
N ARG A 150 13.15 -3.57 -18.78
CA ARG A 150 13.80 -2.55 -19.60
C ARG A 150 13.18 -2.47 -20.99
N GLN A 151 12.99 -3.60 -21.65
CA GLN A 151 12.38 -3.64 -22.98
C GLN A 151 10.96 -3.10 -22.96
N TYR A 152 10.15 -3.52 -21.99
CA TYR A 152 8.77 -3.05 -21.82
C TYR A 152 8.70 -1.52 -21.69
N LEU A 153 9.49 -0.97 -20.77
CA LEU A 153 9.52 0.47 -20.53
C LEU A 153 10.08 1.25 -21.74
N SER A 154 11.13 0.72 -22.39
CA SER A 154 11.70 1.36 -23.59
C SER A 154 10.75 1.36 -24.80
N ASN A 155 9.85 0.40 -24.89
CA ASN A 155 8.86 0.26 -25.96
C ASN A 155 7.58 1.09 -25.73
N GLY A 156 7.51 1.89 -24.69
CA GLY A 156 6.35 2.76 -24.42
C GLY A 156 5.50 2.34 -23.21
N GLY A 157 5.83 1.22 -22.58
CA GLY A 157 5.15 0.81 -21.35
C GLY A 157 5.39 1.79 -20.19
N PHE A 158 4.49 1.73 -19.20
CA PHE A 158 4.53 2.57 -18.00
C PHE A 158 4.39 1.71 -16.76
N LEU A 159 5.23 1.94 -15.75
CA LEU A 159 5.19 1.24 -14.46
C LEU A 159 4.74 2.20 -13.34
N TRP A 160 3.81 1.76 -12.51
CA TRP A 160 3.54 2.37 -11.22
C TRP A 160 3.88 1.40 -10.09
N VAL A 161 4.73 1.83 -9.17
CA VAL A 161 5.06 1.09 -7.94
C VAL A 161 4.49 1.80 -6.73
N ASP A 162 3.84 1.07 -5.81
CA ASP A 162 3.07 1.58 -4.69
C ASP A 162 3.25 0.71 -3.44
N ASP A 163 2.85 1.22 -2.28
CA ASP A 163 2.82 0.51 -1.00
C ASP A 163 4.19 -0.04 -0.57
N PHE A 164 5.15 0.86 -0.36
CA PHE A 164 6.45 0.49 0.22
C PHE A 164 6.99 1.63 1.07
N TRP A 165 7.79 1.27 2.10
CA TRP A 165 7.99 2.16 3.23
C TRP A 165 9.44 2.20 3.71
N GLY A 166 9.93 3.42 3.95
CA GLY A 166 11.25 3.66 4.50
C GLY A 166 12.40 3.46 3.52
N GLU A 167 13.59 3.82 3.99
CA GLU A 167 14.77 3.92 3.14
C GLU A 167 15.30 2.58 2.62
N ALA A 168 15.11 1.46 3.37
CA ALA A 168 15.60 0.17 2.91
C ALA A 168 14.78 -0.38 1.75
N GLU A 169 13.46 -0.20 1.78
CA GLU A 169 12.58 -0.64 0.70
C GLU A 169 12.77 0.25 -0.54
N TRP A 170 12.90 1.58 -0.32
CA TRP A 170 13.30 2.49 -1.40
C TRP A 170 14.62 2.06 -2.05
N LYS A 171 15.64 1.77 -1.23
CA LYS A 171 16.93 1.37 -1.73
C LYS A 171 16.86 0.06 -2.53
N ASN A 172 16.07 -0.91 -2.09
CA ASN A 172 15.88 -2.16 -2.84
C ASN A 172 15.26 -1.89 -4.22
N LEU A 173 14.20 -1.08 -4.28
CA LEU A 173 13.59 -0.66 -5.55
C LEU A 173 14.62 0.05 -6.44
N GLU A 174 15.32 1.03 -5.90
CA GLU A 174 16.31 1.81 -6.65
C GLU A 174 17.46 0.94 -7.20
N ASP A 175 17.96 0.01 -6.39
CA ASP A 175 19.03 -0.90 -6.79
C ASP A 175 18.57 -1.86 -7.91
N ASN A 176 17.34 -2.40 -7.82
CA ASN A 176 16.75 -3.20 -8.90
C ASN A 176 16.57 -2.37 -10.19
N MET A 177 16.03 -1.16 -10.08
CA MET A 177 15.83 -0.29 -11.25
C MET A 177 17.15 0.17 -11.85
N ARG A 178 18.22 0.31 -11.08
CA ARG A 178 19.57 0.58 -11.59
C ARG A 178 20.14 -0.59 -12.38
N GLN A 179 19.77 -1.83 -12.03
CA GLN A 179 20.12 -3.00 -12.85
C GLN A 179 19.30 -3.04 -14.15
N VAL A 180 18.01 -2.67 -14.08
CA VAL A 180 17.15 -2.56 -15.25
C VAL A 180 17.69 -1.52 -16.24
N ALA A 181 18.02 -0.31 -15.77
CA ALA A 181 18.41 0.80 -16.62
C ALA A 181 19.40 1.75 -15.89
N PRO A 182 20.73 1.50 -15.98
CA PRO A 182 21.72 2.26 -15.20
C PRO A 182 21.78 3.76 -15.48
N SER A 183 21.34 4.19 -16.68
CA SER A 183 21.37 5.59 -17.11
C SER A 183 20.10 6.37 -16.75
N TRP A 184 19.05 5.69 -16.31
CA TRP A 184 17.79 6.34 -15.98
C TRP A 184 17.83 6.96 -14.59
N THR A 185 17.13 8.08 -14.40
CA THR A 185 17.27 8.88 -13.18
C THR A 185 15.93 9.13 -12.53
N TRP A 186 15.85 8.83 -11.24
CA TRP A 186 14.72 9.23 -10.39
C TRP A 186 14.75 10.72 -10.07
N PHE A 187 13.58 11.35 -10.06
CA PHE A 187 13.38 12.73 -9.65
C PHE A 187 12.11 12.87 -8.81
N ASN A 188 12.00 13.91 -8.01
CA ASN A 188 10.79 14.17 -7.25
C ASN A 188 9.74 14.84 -8.15
N ILE A 189 8.54 14.26 -8.18
CA ILE A 189 7.37 14.87 -8.82
C ILE A 189 6.82 15.93 -7.87
N THR A 190 6.72 17.16 -8.33
CA THR A 190 6.19 18.30 -7.60
C THR A 190 4.80 18.69 -8.12
N ALA A 191 4.09 19.56 -7.41
CA ALA A 191 2.71 19.93 -7.75
C ALA A 191 2.54 20.57 -9.13
N ASP A 192 3.59 21.13 -9.71
CA ASP A 192 3.62 21.74 -11.04
C ASP A 192 3.82 20.71 -12.18
N HIS A 193 4.15 19.44 -11.86
CA HIS A 193 4.25 18.41 -12.88
C HIS A 193 2.86 18.08 -13.46
N PRO A 194 2.73 17.92 -14.81
CA PRO A 194 1.44 17.67 -15.45
C PRO A 194 0.63 16.51 -14.87
N ILE A 195 1.28 15.46 -14.40
CA ILE A 195 0.62 14.31 -13.76
C ILE A 195 -0.22 14.69 -12.52
N MET A 196 0.12 15.81 -11.86
CA MET A 196 -0.58 16.27 -10.67
C MET A 196 -1.87 17.04 -10.97
N SER A 197 -2.16 17.32 -12.25
CA SER A 197 -3.31 18.15 -12.61
C SER A 197 -3.96 17.78 -13.96
N ILE A 198 -3.53 16.68 -14.58
CA ILE A 198 -4.02 16.31 -15.94
C ILE A 198 -5.53 16.06 -15.98
N VAL A 199 -6.14 15.57 -14.89
CA VAL A 199 -7.60 15.42 -14.74
C VAL A 199 -8.06 16.12 -13.45
N TYR A 200 -7.46 15.75 -12.32
CA TYR A 200 -7.78 16.30 -11.01
C TYR A 200 -6.61 17.11 -10.47
N PRO A 201 -6.81 18.37 -10.04
CA PRO A 201 -5.74 19.17 -9.45
C PRO A 201 -5.40 18.63 -8.05
N LEU A 202 -4.16 18.19 -7.88
CA LEU A 202 -3.61 17.75 -6.61
C LEU A 202 -2.44 18.66 -6.23
N SER A 203 -2.44 19.20 -5.01
CA SER A 203 -1.35 20.01 -4.47
C SER A 203 -0.16 19.18 -3.98
N GLU A 204 -0.41 17.91 -3.68
CA GLU A 204 0.57 16.95 -3.16
C GLU A 204 0.14 15.52 -3.44
N CYS A 205 1.07 14.58 -3.39
CA CYS A 205 0.75 13.16 -3.36
C CYS A 205 0.05 12.82 -2.03
N PRO A 206 -1.11 12.20 -2.03
CA PRO A 206 -1.77 11.84 -0.78
C PRO A 206 -0.96 10.78 -0.03
N GLN A 207 -0.91 10.91 1.30
CA GLN A 207 -0.41 9.87 2.17
C GLN A 207 -1.59 9.07 2.72
N ILE A 208 -1.61 7.78 2.47
CA ILE A 208 -2.71 6.87 2.79
C ILE A 208 -2.14 5.71 3.60
N PRO A 209 -2.68 5.43 4.79
CA PRO A 209 -2.29 4.29 5.60
C PRO A 209 -3.16 3.09 5.29
N ALA A 210 -2.75 1.91 5.71
CA ALA A 210 -3.66 0.77 5.79
C ALA A 210 -4.83 1.07 6.73
N LEU A 211 -6.08 0.78 6.29
CA LEU A 211 -7.29 1.11 7.05
C LEU A 211 -7.25 0.59 8.50
N GLN A 212 -6.79 -0.64 8.71
CA GLN A 212 -6.72 -1.24 10.04
C GLN A 212 -5.75 -0.51 10.96
N LEU A 213 -4.69 0.06 10.40
CA LEU A 213 -3.68 0.82 11.14
C LEU A 213 -4.19 2.23 11.43
N TYR A 214 -4.88 2.85 10.48
CA TYR A 214 -5.58 4.11 10.70
C TYR A 214 -6.58 4.02 11.85
N ARG A 215 -7.41 2.99 11.87
CA ARG A 215 -8.39 2.76 12.96
C ARG A 215 -7.74 2.57 14.35
N ARG A 216 -6.47 2.18 14.40
CA ARG A 216 -5.72 1.99 15.66
C ARG A 216 -4.97 3.24 16.12
N GLY A 217 -4.48 4.06 15.20
CA GLY A 217 -3.59 5.17 15.50
C GLY A 217 -4.05 6.53 14.98
N GLY A 218 -4.91 6.57 13.97
CA GLY A 218 -5.42 7.82 13.37
C GLY A 218 -4.40 8.58 12.51
N GLU A 219 -3.21 8.00 12.27
CA GLU A 219 -2.15 8.62 11.47
C GLU A 219 -2.44 8.48 9.97
N THR A 220 -1.77 9.28 9.16
CA THR A 220 -1.86 9.21 7.69
C THR A 220 -0.86 8.24 7.07
N TYR A 221 -0.07 7.59 7.88
CA TYR A 221 0.97 6.64 7.49
C TYR A 221 0.95 5.42 8.40
N ASP A 222 1.47 4.34 7.92
CA ASP A 222 1.62 3.12 8.68
C ASP A 222 2.61 3.30 9.83
N PRO A 223 2.36 2.69 10.99
CA PRO A 223 3.29 2.80 12.12
C PRO A 223 4.70 2.33 11.72
N PRO A 224 5.74 3.19 11.89
CA PRO A 224 7.09 2.88 11.39
C PRO A 224 7.69 1.57 11.92
N TRP A 225 7.22 1.11 13.09
CA TRP A 225 7.71 -0.13 13.70
C TRP A 225 7.28 -1.41 12.97
N ILE A 226 6.29 -1.35 12.06
CA ILE A 226 5.93 -2.50 11.21
C ILE A 226 6.85 -2.63 10.00
N HIS A 227 7.48 -1.53 9.57
CA HIS A 227 8.42 -1.46 8.44
C HIS A 227 9.89 -1.46 8.91
N LYS A 228 10.23 -2.35 9.85
CA LYS A 228 11.58 -2.43 10.41
C LYS A 228 12.63 -2.66 9.32
N GLN A 229 13.66 -1.83 9.36
CA GLN A 229 14.84 -1.99 8.53
C GLN A 229 15.58 -3.31 8.83
N PRO A 230 16.32 -3.88 7.87
CA PRO A 230 17.11 -5.09 8.08
C PRO A 230 18.12 -4.99 9.24
N ASN A 231 18.61 -3.78 9.54
CA ASN A 231 19.50 -3.49 10.67
C ASN A 231 18.76 -3.29 12.01
N GLY A 232 17.43 -3.48 12.04
CA GLY A 232 16.56 -3.27 13.20
C GLY A 232 16.18 -1.82 13.47
N GLY A 233 16.60 -0.87 12.62
CA GLY A 233 16.20 0.54 12.71
C GLY A 233 14.73 0.72 12.41
N ILE A 234 14.15 1.81 12.95
CA ILE A 234 12.79 2.26 12.66
C ILE A 234 12.89 3.35 11.60
N PRO A 235 12.29 3.19 10.40
CA PRO A 235 12.37 4.20 9.35
C PRO A 235 11.52 5.42 9.68
N ASP A 236 11.86 6.58 9.10
CA ASP A 236 10.94 7.71 9.03
C ASP A 236 10.03 7.53 7.81
N VAL A 237 8.76 7.28 8.07
CA VAL A 237 7.71 7.08 7.06
C VAL A 237 6.68 8.21 7.08
N SER A 238 6.90 9.25 7.89
CA SER A 238 5.95 10.36 8.08
C SER A 238 5.79 11.26 6.85
N LYS A 239 6.73 11.16 5.89
CA LYS A 239 6.73 11.98 4.69
C LYS A 239 6.58 11.11 3.45
N VAL A 240 5.50 11.35 2.70
CA VAL A 240 5.31 10.75 1.38
C VAL A 240 6.33 11.29 0.37
N ASN A 241 6.80 10.42 -0.52
CA ASN A 241 7.64 10.81 -1.63
C ASN A 241 7.00 10.31 -2.94
N PHE A 242 6.69 11.22 -3.82
CA PHE A 242 6.22 10.90 -5.17
C PHE A 242 7.36 11.11 -6.14
N ARG A 243 7.83 10.05 -6.77
CA ARG A 243 9.01 10.08 -7.65
C ARG A 243 8.67 9.58 -9.04
N GLY A 244 9.30 10.18 -10.03
CA GLY A 244 9.25 9.76 -11.43
C GLY A 244 10.61 9.23 -11.90
N LEU A 245 10.61 8.31 -12.85
CA LEU A 245 11.79 7.79 -13.52
C LEU A 245 11.77 8.22 -14.98
N HIS A 246 12.80 8.93 -15.42
CA HIS A 246 12.99 9.30 -16.82
C HIS A 246 13.92 8.34 -17.55
N ASP A 247 13.55 7.97 -18.78
CA ASP A 247 14.46 7.33 -19.71
C ASP A 247 15.46 8.32 -20.32
N GLU A 248 16.36 7.85 -21.19
CA GLU A 248 17.38 8.68 -21.85
C GLU A 248 16.80 9.75 -22.78
N ARG A 249 15.52 9.64 -23.14
CA ARG A 249 14.81 10.61 -23.99
C ARG A 249 14.04 11.63 -23.18
N GLY A 250 14.09 11.53 -21.85
CA GLY A 250 13.33 12.37 -20.92
C GLY A 250 11.85 12.00 -20.82
N ARG A 251 11.42 10.82 -21.32
CA ARG A 251 10.07 10.33 -21.14
C ARG A 251 9.92 9.78 -19.72
N LEU A 252 8.85 10.14 -19.02
CA LEU A 252 8.48 9.52 -17.75
C LEU A 252 8.00 8.09 -18.00
N VAL A 253 8.74 7.11 -17.52
CA VAL A 253 8.49 5.67 -17.76
C VAL A 253 7.96 4.94 -16.54
N ALA A 254 8.18 5.50 -15.35
CA ALA A 254 7.64 4.95 -14.12
C ALA A 254 7.37 6.03 -13.09
N VAL A 255 6.45 5.73 -12.18
CA VAL A 255 6.23 6.51 -10.96
C VAL A 255 6.30 5.61 -9.73
N ALA A 256 6.72 6.20 -8.62
CA ALA A 256 6.81 5.54 -7.31
C ALA A 256 6.12 6.39 -6.26
N THR A 257 5.11 5.81 -5.61
CA THR A 257 4.41 6.38 -4.45
C THR A 257 4.97 5.70 -3.19
N HIS A 258 5.93 6.38 -2.55
CA HIS A 258 6.73 5.84 -1.45
C HIS A 258 6.30 6.45 -0.12
N ASN A 259 6.25 5.68 0.95
CA ASN A 259 5.68 6.00 2.27
C ASN A 259 4.18 6.32 2.20
N THR A 260 3.46 5.57 1.41
CA THR A 260 2.01 5.64 1.26
C THR A 260 1.52 4.37 0.61
N ASP A 261 0.27 4.02 0.85
CA ASP A 261 -0.46 2.90 0.25
C ASP A 261 -1.68 3.47 -0.48
N ILE A 262 -1.46 3.85 -1.74
CA ILE A 262 -2.54 4.43 -2.55
C ILE A 262 -3.63 3.38 -2.83
N ALA A 263 -3.21 2.13 -3.00
CA ALA A 263 -4.12 1.04 -3.35
C ALA A 263 -5.07 0.67 -2.20
N ASP A 264 -4.67 0.82 -0.94
CA ASP A 264 -5.56 0.64 0.23
C ASP A 264 -6.73 1.64 0.22
N GLY A 265 -6.51 2.81 -0.37
CA GLY A 265 -7.58 3.79 -0.61
C GLY A 265 -8.68 3.29 -1.57
N TRP A 266 -8.38 2.34 -2.46
CA TRP A 266 -9.35 1.71 -3.35
C TRP A 266 -9.86 0.40 -2.77
N GLU A 267 -8.97 -0.42 -2.20
CA GLU A 267 -9.30 -1.72 -1.64
C GLU A 267 -10.39 -1.60 -0.59
N ARG A 268 -10.27 -0.61 0.28
CA ARG A 268 -11.12 -0.43 1.46
C ARG A 268 -12.20 0.66 1.30
N GLU A 269 -12.51 1.09 0.08
CA GLU A 269 -13.44 2.21 -0.14
C GLU A 269 -14.83 2.04 0.51
N GLY A 270 -15.30 0.82 0.69
CA GLY A 270 -16.61 0.50 1.26
C GLY A 270 -16.61 0.22 2.75
N ASP A 271 -15.47 0.13 3.39
CA ASP A 271 -15.33 -0.39 4.75
C ASP A 271 -15.54 0.67 5.84
N ASP A 272 -15.32 1.96 5.51
CA ASP A 272 -15.36 3.06 6.46
C ASP A 272 -15.60 4.39 5.75
N GLU A 273 -16.69 5.07 6.10
CA GLU A 273 -17.10 6.34 5.47
C GLU A 273 -16.08 7.46 5.73
N GLU A 274 -15.51 7.56 6.95
CA GLU A 274 -14.50 8.58 7.25
C GLU A 274 -13.23 8.34 6.46
N PHE A 275 -12.80 7.08 6.38
CA PHE A 275 -11.64 6.69 5.57
C PHE A 275 -11.87 7.01 4.09
N PHE A 276 -13.04 6.70 3.55
CA PHE A 276 -13.39 7.03 2.18
C PHE A 276 -13.26 8.53 1.90
N GLN A 277 -13.89 9.36 2.73
CA GLN A 277 -13.86 10.82 2.54
C GLN A 277 -12.47 11.41 2.70
N ARG A 278 -11.68 10.88 3.61
CA ARG A 278 -10.34 11.41 3.91
C ARG A 278 -9.27 10.95 2.92
N PHE A 279 -9.33 9.69 2.48
CA PHE A 279 -8.27 9.01 1.74
C PHE A 279 -8.69 8.52 0.35
N SER A 280 -9.78 7.75 0.24
CA SER A 280 -10.15 7.09 -1.02
C SER A 280 -10.40 8.09 -2.16
N VAL A 281 -11.05 9.20 -1.87
CA VAL A 281 -11.29 10.27 -2.87
C VAL A 281 -9.98 10.77 -3.49
N LYS A 282 -8.95 10.97 -2.66
CA LYS A 282 -7.62 11.42 -3.11
C LYS A 282 -6.85 10.31 -3.84
N ALA A 283 -7.00 9.06 -3.38
CA ALA A 283 -6.42 7.89 -4.02
C ALA A 283 -6.93 7.73 -5.45
N TYR A 284 -8.24 7.83 -5.66
CA TYR A 284 -8.84 7.80 -7.00
C TYR A 284 -8.39 8.98 -7.87
N ALA A 285 -8.33 10.18 -7.32
CA ALA A 285 -7.88 11.35 -8.06
C ALA A 285 -6.44 11.16 -8.58
N LEU A 286 -5.52 10.68 -7.74
CA LEU A 286 -4.14 10.40 -8.15
C LEU A 286 -4.07 9.27 -9.16
N ALA A 287 -4.82 8.17 -8.94
CA ALA A 287 -4.83 7.04 -9.87
C ALA A 287 -5.31 7.44 -11.26
N ILE A 288 -6.40 8.19 -11.35
CA ILE A 288 -6.94 8.68 -12.62
C ILE A 288 -5.92 9.59 -13.32
N ASN A 289 -5.23 10.44 -12.58
CA ASN A 289 -4.17 11.28 -13.13
C ASN A 289 -3.02 10.44 -13.68
N ILE A 290 -2.50 9.47 -12.91
CA ILE A 290 -1.40 8.60 -13.34
C ILE A 290 -1.78 7.79 -14.58
N LEU A 291 -2.96 7.16 -14.56
CA LEU A 291 -3.43 6.35 -15.69
C LEU A 291 -3.66 7.19 -16.95
N THR A 292 -4.27 8.37 -16.80
CA THR A 292 -4.47 9.28 -17.94
C THR A 292 -3.13 9.73 -18.52
N TYR A 293 -2.18 10.07 -17.65
CA TYR A 293 -0.83 10.46 -18.08
C TYR A 293 -0.14 9.31 -18.82
N ALA A 294 -0.16 8.09 -18.26
CA ALA A 294 0.46 6.91 -18.84
C ALA A 294 -0.09 6.54 -20.22
N MET A 295 -1.39 6.77 -20.45
CA MET A 295 -2.05 6.49 -21.74
C MET A 295 -1.94 7.62 -22.75
N SER A 296 -1.48 8.81 -22.35
CA SER A 296 -1.41 10.00 -23.22
C SER A 296 0.02 10.34 -23.65
N ASN A 297 1.02 9.77 -23.06
CA ASN A 297 2.45 10.01 -23.25
C ASN A 297 3.18 8.70 -23.52
#